data_7cd4e241694a722ceee435521f9de4d0
#
_entry.id   7cd4e241694a722ceee435521f9de4d0
#
_cell.length_a   1.000
_cell.length_b   1.000
_cell.length_c   1.000
_cell.angle_alpha   90.00
_cell.angle_beta   90.00
_cell.angle_gamma   90.00
#
_symmetry.space_group_name_H-M   'P 1'
#
loop_
_entity.id
_entity.type
_entity.pdbx_description
1 polymer ?
#
loop_
_entity_poly.entity_id
_entity_poly.type
_entity_poly.pdbx_seq_one_letter_code
_entity_poly.pdbx_strand_id
1 'polypeptide(L)'
;MFGRTPKEKEERRRLPLWYRAVSFSVTLLAVAAVCFCGVLAIIARMGEEGKSVFGTVILRVESESMEPTFLAGDVLAFSEYDGGELSEGDIVVFRAPYGVYEGLLITHRIVGVAEKDGEAVYTTRGDAAQNPDTWELGGEDIVGVFEKKLPLVTSVAGYISSAAGSMLVIGLPVLLFIGVLLADSLLSKQLEKRAEEGNGTHGDGPAND
;
A
#
# COMPACT_ATOMS: atom_id res chain seq x y z
N MET A 1 19.69 50.37 -33.16
CA MET A 1 18.44 49.88 -32.55
C MET A 1 18.39 48.38 -32.79
N PHE A 2 18.96 47.56 -31.90
CA PHE A 2 18.98 46.11 -32.03
C PHE A 2 17.80 45.51 -31.24
N GLY A 3 16.70 45.23 -31.94
CA GLY A 3 15.60 44.49 -31.35
C GLY A 3 16.03 43.07 -31.00
N ARG A 4 15.80 42.64 -29.75
CA ARG A 4 16.06 41.26 -29.31
C ARG A 4 15.31 40.27 -30.17
N THR A 5 16.02 39.25 -30.62
CA THR A 5 15.46 38.20 -31.45
C THR A 5 14.33 37.41 -30.72
N PRO A 6 13.38 36.82 -31.40
CA PRO A 6 12.34 36.01 -30.81
C PRO A 6 12.90 34.87 -29.92
N LYS A 7 14.08 34.35 -30.26
CA LYS A 7 14.81 33.33 -29.44
C LYS A 7 15.25 33.83 -28.07
N GLU A 8 15.75 35.08 -27.97
CA GLU A 8 16.14 35.68 -26.67
C GLU A 8 14.92 35.96 -25.79
N LYS A 9 13.75 36.27 -26.37
CA LYS A 9 12.48 36.42 -25.67
C LYS A 9 11.95 35.07 -25.16
N GLU A 10 12.16 34.00 -25.88
CA GLU A 10 11.75 32.65 -25.51
C GLU A 10 12.64 32.03 -24.41
N GLU A 11 13.94 32.33 -24.45
CA GLU A 11 14.89 31.83 -23.48
C GLU A 11 14.67 32.44 -22.07
N ARG A 12 14.23 33.69 -21.97
CA ARG A 12 13.85 34.32 -20.70
C ARG A 12 12.55 33.84 -20.10
N ARG A 13 11.68 33.22 -20.87
CA ARG A 13 10.42 32.61 -20.40
C ARG A 13 10.60 31.25 -19.75
N ARG A 14 11.77 30.64 -19.88
CA ARG A 14 12.01 29.30 -19.34
C ARG A 14 12.39 29.38 -17.87
N LEU A 15 11.68 28.59 -17.05
CA LEU A 15 12.04 28.38 -15.65
C LEU A 15 13.49 27.86 -15.55
N PRO A 16 14.27 28.28 -14.55
CA PRO A 16 15.66 27.85 -14.37
C PRO A 16 15.76 26.33 -14.28
N LEU A 17 16.82 25.76 -14.85
CA LEU A 17 17.02 24.31 -14.94
C LEU A 17 16.95 23.61 -13.58
N TRP A 18 17.52 24.24 -12.54
CA TRP A 18 17.46 23.66 -11.19
C TRP A 18 16.02 23.52 -10.67
N TYR A 19 15.16 24.52 -10.92
CA TYR A 19 13.76 24.48 -10.53
C TYR A 19 12.99 23.37 -11.27
N ARG A 20 13.23 23.23 -12.57
CA ARG A 20 12.63 22.13 -13.37
C ARG A 20 13.07 20.76 -12.87
N ALA A 21 14.34 20.62 -12.49
CA ALA A 21 14.86 19.39 -11.91
C ALA A 21 14.21 19.07 -10.56
N VAL A 22 14.07 20.08 -9.68
CA VAL A 22 13.40 19.91 -8.37
C VAL A 22 11.92 19.56 -8.56
N SER A 23 11.21 20.30 -9.40
CA SER A 23 9.80 20.03 -9.71
C SER A 23 9.60 18.60 -10.26
N PHE A 24 10.44 18.19 -11.21
CA PHE A 24 10.40 16.84 -11.76
C PHE A 24 10.66 15.76 -10.68
N SER A 25 11.66 15.98 -9.81
CA SER A 25 11.97 15.04 -8.73
C SER A 25 10.82 14.92 -7.72
N VAL A 26 10.19 16.02 -7.32
CA VAL A 26 9.04 16.02 -6.40
C VAL A 26 7.84 15.31 -7.04
N THR A 27 7.57 15.58 -8.31
CA THR A 27 6.50 14.90 -9.05
C THR A 27 6.75 13.41 -9.14
N LEU A 28 7.98 12.99 -9.46
CA LEU A 28 8.36 11.59 -9.53
C LEU A 28 8.18 10.87 -8.18
N LEU A 29 8.61 11.51 -7.10
CA LEU A 29 8.43 10.98 -5.74
C LEU A 29 6.95 10.87 -5.35
N ALA A 30 6.13 11.86 -5.69
CA ALA A 30 4.70 11.82 -5.43
C ALA A 30 4.02 10.67 -6.20
N VAL A 31 4.34 10.50 -7.48
CA VAL A 31 3.83 9.39 -8.30
C VAL A 31 4.29 8.05 -7.73
N ALA A 32 5.56 7.92 -7.36
CA ALA A 32 6.08 6.70 -6.75
C ALA A 32 5.36 6.34 -5.44
N ALA A 33 5.08 7.34 -4.58
CA ALA A 33 4.32 7.14 -3.35
C ALA A 33 2.88 6.67 -3.61
N VAL A 34 2.19 7.26 -4.58
CA VAL A 34 0.83 6.84 -4.97
C VAL A 34 0.83 5.42 -5.53
N CYS A 35 1.79 5.08 -6.41
CA CYS A 35 1.93 3.72 -6.94
C CYS A 35 2.21 2.71 -5.82
N PHE A 36 3.09 3.04 -4.89
CA PHE A 36 3.40 2.19 -3.75
C PHE A 36 2.17 1.94 -2.86
N CYS A 37 1.40 2.97 -2.53
CA CYS A 37 0.13 2.83 -1.80
C CYS A 37 -0.88 1.96 -2.56
N GLY A 38 -0.96 2.13 -3.89
CA GLY A 38 -1.82 1.30 -4.75
C GLY A 38 -1.45 -0.17 -4.71
N VAL A 39 -0.14 -0.49 -4.78
CA VAL A 39 0.36 -1.87 -4.68
C VAL A 39 0.03 -2.46 -3.31
N LEU A 40 0.23 -1.71 -2.21
CA LEU A 40 -0.12 -2.18 -0.86
C LEU A 40 -1.63 -2.45 -0.72
N ALA A 41 -2.48 -1.59 -1.29
CA ALA A 41 -3.93 -1.79 -1.27
C ALA A 41 -4.37 -3.04 -2.05
N ILE A 42 -3.71 -3.34 -3.18
CA ILE A 42 -3.96 -4.55 -3.96
C ILE A 42 -3.55 -5.79 -3.16
N ILE A 43 -2.35 -5.79 -2.57
CA ILE A 43 -1.86 -6.90 -1.75
C ILE A 43 -2.79 -7.16 -0.56
N ALA A 44 -3.26 -6.10 0.12
CA ALA A 44 -4.21 -6.24 1.23
C ALA A 44 -5.52 -6.91 0.79
N ARG A 45 -6.08 -6.52 -0.36
CA ARG A 45 -7.30 -7.16 -0.89
C ARG A 45 -7.11 -8.62 -1.31
N MET A 46 -5.94 -8.96 -1.86
CA MET A 46 -5.64 -10.35 -2.21
C MET A 46 -5.58 -11.24 -0.98
N GLY A 47 -5.08 -10.73 0.15
CA GLY A 47 -5.07 -11.41 1.43
C GLY A 47 -6.47 -11.72 1.97
N GLU A 48 -7.43 -10.79 1.83
CA GLU A 48 -8.83 -10.99 2.26
C GLU A 48 -9.50 -12.16 1.51
N GLU A 49 -9.13 -12.40 0.26
CA GLU A 49 -9.67 -13.51 -0.54
C GLU A 49 -8.93 -14.85 -0.32
N GLY A 50 -7.88 -14.88 0.49
CA GLY A 50 -7.05 -16.08 0.71
C GLY A 50 -6.27 -16.52 -0.51
N LYS A 51 -6.03 -15.62 -1.46
CA LYS A 51 -5.22 -15.90 -2.64
C LYS A 51 -3.73 -15.80 -2.30
N SER A 52 -2.98 -16.79 -2.75
CA SER A 52 -1.53 -16.76 -2.59
C SER A 52 -0.87 -15.85 -3.63
N VAL A 53 0.22 -15.21 -3.22
CA VAL A 53 1.11 -14.45 -4.09
C VAL A 53 2.48 -15.10 -4.00
N PHE A 54 2.94 -15.69 -5.10
CA PHE A 54 4.20 -16.44 -5.14
C PHE A 54 4.28 -17.56 -4.09
N GLY A 55 3.18 -18.30 -3.88
CA GLY A 55 3.12 -19.40 -2.91
C GLY A 55 3.00 -18.94 -1.45
N THR A 56 2.75 -17.65 -1.20
CA THR A 56 2.59 -17.10 0.15
C THR A 56 1.23 -16.40 0.28
N VAL A 57 0.49 -16.74 1.33
CA VAL A 57 -0.74 -16.05 1.73
C VAL A 57 -0.40 -15.09 2.87
N ILE A 58 -0.73 -13.81 2.72
CA ILE A 58 -0.49 -12.79 3.74
C ILE A 58 -1.85 -12.36 4.29
N LEU A 59 -2.04 -12.52 5.60
CA LEU A 59 -3.28 -12.18 6.29
C LEU A 59 -3.01 -11.27 7.48
N ARG A 60 -4.00 -10.41 7.77
CA ARG A 60 -4.04 -9.63 8.99
C ARG A 60 -4.98 -10.30 9.99
N VAL A 61 -4.54 -10.45 11.22
CA VAL A 61 -5.36 -10.96 12.31
C VAL A 61 -6.43 -9.92 12.67
N GLU A 62 -7.71 -10.30 12.61
CA GLU A 62 -8.82 -9.40 12.90
C GLU A 62 -9.50 -9.68 14.25
N SER A 63 -9.30 -10.89 14.80
CA SER A 63 -9.93 -11.34 16.03
C SER A 63 -8.91 -11.74 17.10
N GLU A 64 -9.36 -11.86 18.32
CA GLU A 64 -8.56 -12.29 19.49
C GLU A 64 -8.55 -13.81 19.68
N SER A 65 -9.10 -14.59 18.72
CA SER A 65 -9.24 -16.05 18.86
C SER A 65 -7.91 -16.81 19.02
N MET A 66 -6.82 -16.20 18.53
CA MET A 66 -5.46 -16.78 18.60
C MET A 66 -4.56 -16.14 19.67
N GLU A 67 -5.13 -15.35 20.57
CA GLU A 67 -4.35 -14.82 21.71
C GLU A 67 -3.96 -15.95 22.68
N PRO A 68 -2.78 -15.85 23.30
CA PRO A 68 -1.74 -14.81 23.19
C PRO A 68 -0.76 -15.02 22.02
N THR A 69 -0.92 -16.06 21.21
CA THR A 69 0.02 -16.40 20.13
C THR A 69 0.06 -15.31 19.06
N PHE A 70 -1.11 -14.83 18.62
CA PHE A 70 -1.25 -13.70 17.71
C PHE A 70 -2.20 -12.66 18.32
N LEU A 71 -1.85 -11.40 18.13
CA LEU A 71 -2.68 -10.27 18.57
C LEU A 71 -3.46 -9.69 17.38
N ALA A 72 -4.63 -9.13 17.67
CA ALA A 72 -5.38 -8.41 16.66
C ALA A 72 -4.52 -7.29 16.02
N GLY A 73 -4.47 -7.27 14.69
CA GLY A 73 -3.62 -6.37 13.92
C GLY A 73 -2.29 -6.96 13.46
N ASP A 74 -1.84 -8.09 14.00
CA ASP A 74 -0.65 -8.80 13.50
C ASP A 74 -0.82 -9.15 12.03
N VAL A 75 0.26 -9.04 11.26
CA VAL A 75 0.32 -9.51 9.87
C VAL A 75 1.16 -10.77 9.82
N LEU A 76 0.57 -11.82 9.27
CA LEU A 76 1.11 -13.17 9.24
C LEU A 76 1.36 -13.60 7.80
N ALA A 77 2.42 -14.38 7.58
CA ALA A 77 2.69 -15.08 6.34
C ALA A 77 2.44 -16.59 6.54
N PHE A 78 1.74 -17.17 5.59
CA PHE A 78 1.45 -18.59 5.49
C PHE A 78 2.03 -19.10 4.16
N SER A 79 2.67 -20.25 4.17
CA SER A 79 2.95 -20.98 2.92
C SER A 79 1.66 -21.60 2.41
N GLU A 80 1.41 -21.49 1.12
CA GLU A 80 0.26 -22.17 0.48
C GLU A 80 0.33 -23.67 0.78
N TYR A 81 -0.83 -24.25 1.17
CA TYR A 81 -0.88 -25.67 1.46
C TYR A 81 -0.91 -26.47 0.16
N ASP A 82 -0.01 -27.42 0.04
CA ASP A 82 0.23 -28.25 -1.16
C ASP A 82 -0.23 -29.71 -1.01
N GLY A 83 -0.94 -30.01 0.10
CA GLY A 83 -1.41 -31.37 0.41
C GLY A 83 -0.43 -32.20 1.23
N GLY A 84 0.62 -31.59 1.81
CA GLY A 84 1.56 -32.26 2.69
C GLY A 84 0.96 -32.70 4.02
N GLU A 85 1.69 -33.52 4.79
CA GLU A 85 1.24 -33.96 6.12
C GLU A 85 1.26 -32.78 7.11
N LEU A 86 0.17 -32.65 7.86
CA LEU A 86 0.04 -31.70 8.96
C LEU A 86 -0.07 -32.44 10.28
N SER A 87 0.41 -31.81 11.34
CA SER A 87 0.49 -32.37 12.68
C SER A 87 -0.24 -31.53 13.71
N GLU A 88 -0.55 -32.15 14.85
CA GLU A 88 -1.00 -31.39 16.02
C GLU A 88 0.05 -30.32 16.39
N GLY A 89 -0.44 -29.11 16.63
CA GLY A 89 0.40 -27.95 16.92
C GLY A 89 0.59 -27.01 15.75
N ASP A 90 0.42 -27.48 14.51
CA ASP A 90 0.50 -26.63 13.33
C ASP A 90 -0.63 -25.57 13.34
N ILE A 91 -0.30 -24.35 12.94
CA ILE A 91 -1.28 -23.28 12.79
C ILE A 91 -1.60 -23.16 11.32
N VAL A 92 -2.87 -23.27 10.99
CA VAL A 92 -3.36 -23.25 9.62
C VAL A 92 -4.34 -22.11 9.41
N VAL A 93 -4.36 -21.58 8.21
CA VAL A 93 -5.47 -20.77 7.70
C VAL A 93 -6.31 -21.65 6.80
N PHE A 94 -7.60 -21.68 7.05
CA PHE A 94 -8.55 -22.51 6.33
C PHE A 94 -9.82 -21.74 6.03
N ARG A 95 -10.60 -22.28 5.11
CA ARG A 95 -11.92 -21.76 4.77
C ARG A 95 -12.95 -22.57 5.55
N ALA A 96 -13.75 -21.89 6.39
CA ALA A 96 -14.76 -22.58 7.20
C ALA A 96 -15.75 -23.34 6.31
N PRO A 97 -15.89 -24.68 6.49
CA PRO A 97 -16.64 -25.52 5.53
C PRO A 97 -18.16 -25.35 5.64
N TYR A 98 -18.67 -24.96 6.80
CA TYR A 98 -20.12 -24.80 7.04
C TYR A 98 -20.42 -23.92 8.25
N GLY A 99 -21.67 -23.53 8.41
CA GLY A 99 -22.18 -22.79 9.56
C GLY A 99 -22.17 -21.28 9.35
N VAL A 100 -22.18 -20.53 10.44
CA VAL A 100 -22.29 -19.06 10.42
C VAL A 100 -21.06 -18.40 9.77
N TYR A 101 -19.94 -19.09 9.79
CA TYR A 101 -18.65 -18.61 9.24
C TYR A 101 -18.32 -19.23 7.89
N GLU A 102 -19.25 -19.96 7.25
CA GLU A 102 -19.00 -20.63 5.97
C GLU A 102 -18.34 -19.72 4.94
N GLY A 103 -17.25 -20.21 4.36
CA GLY A 103 -16.46 -19.49 3.37
C GLY A 103 -15.50 -18.44 3.92
N LEU A 104 -15.58 -18.06 5.19
CA LEU A 104 -14.63 -17.12 5.81
C LEU A 104 -13.29 -17.80 6.07
N LEU A 105 -12.22 -17.01 5.97
CA LEU A 105 -10.88 -17.44 6.34
C LEU A 105 -10.70 -17.36 7.85
N ILE A 106 -10.35 -18.50 8.45
CA ILE A 106 -10.10 -18.63 9.88
C ILE A 106 -8.68 -19.14 10.09
N THR A 107 -8.00 -18.61 11.10
CA THR A 107 -6.66 -19.06 11.48
C THR A 107 -6.75 -19.69 12.85
N HIS A 108 -6.56 -21.00 12.96
CA HIS A 108 -6.56 -21.73 14.23
C HIS A 108 -5.43 -22.77 14.26
N ARG A 109 -5.23 -23.37 15.41
CA ARG A 109 -4.24 -24.45 15.65
C ARG A 109 -4.87 -25.79 15.49
N ILE A 110 -4.18 -26.74 14.84
CA ILE A 110 -4.58 -28.15 14.80
C ILE A 110 -4.37 -28.74 16.20
N VAL A 111 -5.42 -29.30 16.75
CA VAL A 111 -5.43 -29.96 18.07
C VAL A 111 -5.79 -31.44 18.00
N GLY A 112 -6.07 -31.95 16.82
CA GLY A 112 -6.30 -33.36 16.56
C GLY A 112 -6.20 -33.69 15.09
N VAL A 113 -5.62 -34.85 14.78
CA VAL A 113 -5.53 -35.42 13.44
C VAL A 113 -6.13 -36.82 13.50
N ALA A 114 -7.06 -37.10 12.62
CA ALA A 114 -7.70 -38.42 12.48
C ALA A 114 -7.69 -38.83 11.00
N GLU A 115 -7.92 -40.12 10.75
CA GLU A 115 -8.11 -40.64 9.39
C GLU A 115 -9.57 -41.06 9.25
N LYS A 116 -10.23 -40.62 8.18
CA LYS A 116 -11.60 -40.95 7.84
C LYS A 116 -11.69 -41.27 6.35
N ASP A 117 -12.14 -42.46 6.03
CA ASP A 117 -12.26 -42.95 4.65
C ASP A 117 -10.94 -42.92 3.83
N GLY A 118 -9.79 -43.00 4.53
CA GLY A 118 -8.44 -42.95 3.91
C GLY A 118 -7.88 -41.55 3.72
N GLU A 119 -8.56 -40.51 4.20
CA GLU A 119 -8.14 -39.12 4.14
C GLU A 119 -7.90 -38.56 5.55
N ALA A 120 -6.93 -37.65 5.65
CA ALA A 120 -6.65 -36.97 6.91
C ALA A 120 -7.74 -35.92 7.20
N VAL A 121 -8.23 -35.92 8.42
CA VAL A 121 -9.23 -34.97 8.93
C VAL A 121 -8.66 -34.26 10.14
N TYR A 122 -8.75 -32.95 10.15
CA TYR A 122 -8.15 -32.08 11.14
C TYR A 122 -9.19 -31.43 12.03
N THR A 123 -8.97 -31.47 13.32
CA THR A 123 -9.73 -30.70 14.32
C THR A 123 -8.90 -29.52 14.75
N THR A 124 -9.49 -28.33 14.70
CA THR A 124 -8.81 -27.08 15.03
C THR A 124 -9.36 -26.44 16.30
N ARG A 125 -8.59 -25.49 16.86
CA ARG A 125 -9.02 -24.67 17.98
C ARG A 125 -8.24 -23.36 17.98
N GLY A 126 -8.94 -22.24 18.24
CA GLY A 126 -8.29 -20.96 18.55
C GLY A 126 -7.55 -21.05 19.90
N ASP A 127 -6.38 -20.46 19.99
CA ASP A 127 -5.54 -20.54 21.21
C ASP A 127 -6.22 -19.90 22.44
N ALA A 128 -7.11 -18.92 22.23
CA ALA A 128 -7.93 -18.31 23.28
C ALA A 128 -9.18 -19.15 23.64
N ALA A 129 -9.55 -20.14 22.84
CA ALA A 129 -10.77 -20.94 23.04
C ALA A 129 -10.51 -22.12 24.00
N GLN A 130 -11.52 -22.48 24.80
CA GLN A 130 -11.46 -23.64 25.69
C GLN A 130 -11.78 -24.94 24.98
N ASN A 131 -12.68 -24.90 23.99
CA ASN A 131 -13.16 -26.07 23.28
C ASN A 131 -12.67 -26.08 21.82
N PRO A 132 -12.43 -27.25 21.23
CA PRO A 132 -12.21 -27.37 19.81
C PRO A 132 -13.37 -26.82 18.98
N ASP A 133 -13.06 -26.47 17.73
CA ASP A 133 -14.07 -26.09 16.74
C ASP A 133 -15.00 -27.27 16.47
N THR A 134 -16.21 -26.98 16.03
CA THR A 134 -17.25 -28.00 15.76
C THR A 134 -17.17 -28.61 14.37
N TRP A 135 -16.32 -28.08 13.51
CA TRP A 135 -16.07 -28.59 12.17
C TRP A 135 -14.89 -29.56 12.14
N GLU A 136 -14.94 -30.46 11.22
CA GLU A 136 -13.85 -31.31 10.79
C GLU A 136 -13.37 -30.76 9.44
N LEU A 137 -12.05 -30.52 9.29
CA LEU A 137 -11.47 -29.96 8.08
C LEU A 137 -10.82 -31.08 7.26
N GLY A 138 -11.11 -31.10 5.96
CA GLY A 138 -10.31 -31.83 4.98
C GLY A 138 -9.10 -31.01 4.52
N GLY A 139 -8.20 -31.65 3.77
CA GLY A 139 -7.07 -30.93 3.16
C GLY A 139 -7.50 -29.82 2.19
N GLU A 140 -8.64 -30.00 1.52
CA GLU A 140 -9.24 -29.04 0.58
C GLU A 140 -9.71 -27.74 1.24
N ASP A 141 -10.02 -27.78 2.53
CA ASP A 141 -10.40 -26.58 3.29
C ASP A 141 -9.20 -25.71 3.68
N ILE A 142 -7.99 -26.31 3.73
CA ILE A 142 -6.79 -25.65 4.19
C ILE A 142 -6.18 -24.82 3.06
N VAL A 143 -6.01 -23.53 3.31
CA VAL A 143 -5.45 -22.58 2.36
C VAL A 143 -3.94 -22.43 2.54
N GLY A 144 -3.46 -22.48 3.79
CA GLY A 144 -2.03 -22.33 4.06
C GLY A 144 -1.64 -22.67 5.49
N VAL A 145 -0.33 -22.87 5.68
CA VAL A 145 0.31 -23.21 6.96
C VAL A 145 1.14 -22.03 7.43
N PHE A 146 1.04 -21.69 8.71
CA PHE A 146 1.75 -20.56 9.29
C PHE A 146 3.27 -20.73 9.14
N GLU A 147 3.90 -19.69 8.62
CA GLU A 147 5.37 -19.64 8.47
C GLU A 147 5.99 -18.67 9.47
N LYS A 148 5.52 -17.40 9.47
CA LYS A 148 6.11 -16.35 10.32
C LYS A 148 5.20 -15.15 10.51
N LYS A 149 5.46 -14.39 11.58
CA LYS A 149 4.93 -13.03 11.73
C LYS A 149 5.74 -12.03 10.91
N LEU A 150 5.08 -10.99 10.43
CA LEU A 150 5.71 -9.90 9.66
C LEU A 150 5.66 -8.58 10.46
N PRO A 151 6.48 -8.42 11.52
CA PRO A 151 6.36 -7.30 12.47
C PRO A 151 6.58 -5.92 11.81
N LEU A 152 7.45 -5.83 10.81
CA LEU A 152 7.64 -4.58 10.05
C LEU A 152 6.38 -4.22 9.27
N VAL A 153 5.75 -5.21 8.62
CA VAL A 153 4.50 -4.99 7.87
C VAL A 153 3.37 -4.63 8.82
N THR A 154 3.27 -5.31 9.97
CA THR A 154 2.33 -4.98 11.05
C THR A 154 2.46 -3.53 11.49
N SER A 155 3.69 -3.08 11.79
CA SER A 155 3.95 -1.70 12.23
C SER A 155 3.60 -0.67 11.15
N VAL A 156 3.99 -0.92 9.90
CA VAL A 156 3.69 -0.03 8.76
C VAL A 156 2.19 0.00 8.47
N ALA A 157 1.53 -1.17 8.45
CA ALA A 157 0.08 -1.25 8.23
C ALA A 157 -0.70 -0.52 9.33
N GLY A 158 -0.33 -0.71 10.60
CA GLY A 158 -0.92 -0.01 11.74
C GLY A 158 -0.73 1.51 11.66
N TYR A 159 0.47 1.96 11.27
CA TYR A 159 0.75 3.38 11.09
C TYR A 159 -0.09 3.98 9.95
N ILE A 160 -0.12 3.34 8.77
CA ILE A 160 -0.89 3.82 7.60
C ILE A 160 -2.39 3.84 7.90
N SER A 161 -2.91 2.88 8.67
CA SER A 161 -4.32 2.81 9.06
C SER A 161 -4.71 3.85 10.11
N SER A 162 -3.73 4.47 10.80
CA SER A 162 -3.99 5.57 11.73
C SER A 162 -4.32 6.87 10.98
N ALA A 163 -5.13 7.75 11.60
CA ALA A 163 -5.46 9.05 11.01
C ALA A 163 -4.20 9.90 10.71
N ALA A 164 -3.22 9.88 11.61
CA ALA A 164 -1.96 10.61 11.42
C ALA A 164 -1.11 10.00 10.30
N GLY A 165 -1.01 8.68 10.23
CA GLY A 165 -0.24 7.97 9.21
C GLY A 165 -0.83 8.16 7.82
N SER A 166 -2.14 8.03 7.65
CA SER A 166 -2.82 8.23 6.38
C SER A 166 -2.69 9.69 5.88
N MET A 167 -2.80 10.69 6.78
CA MET A 167 -2.54 12.08 6.43
C MET A 167 -1.10 12.31 5.97
N LEU A 168 -0.13 11.65 6.57
CA LEU A 168 1.28 11.84 6.25
C LEU A 168 1.67 11.11 4.96
N VAL A 169 1.20 9.86 4.78
CA VAL A 169 1.56 9.03 3.62
C VAL A 169 0.83 9.47 2.35
N ILE A 170 -0.42 9.89 2.45
CA ILE A 170 -1.23 10.32 1.30
C ILE A 170 -1.28 11.84 1.20
N GLY A 171 -1.54 12.55 2.29
CA GLY A 171 -1.75 13.98 2.31
C GLY A 171 -0.50 14.79 1.98
N LEU A 172 0.67 14.40 2.53
CA LEU A 172 1.92 15.15 2.30
C LEU A 172 2.37 15.11 0.83
N PRO A 173 2.44 13.97 0.13
CA PRO A 173 2.74 13.95 -1.31
C PRO A 173 1.75 14.76 -2.16
N VAL A 174 0.46 14.68 -1.84
CA VAL A 174 -0.58 15.45 -2.54
C VAL A 174 -0.39 16.95 -2.32
N LEU A 175 -0.15 17.40 -1.09
CA LEU A 175 0.12 18.81 -0.79
C LEU A 175 1.41 19.31 -1.47
N LEU A 176 2.47 18.51 -1.47
CA LEU A 176 3.71 18.85 -2.17
C LEU A 176 3.47 18.97 -3.67
N PHE A 177 2.71 18.06 -4.26
CA PHE A 177 2.37 18.11 -5.69
C PHE A 177 1.56 19.37 -6.03
N ILE A 178 0.51 19.68 -5.24
CA ILE A 178 -0.27 20.91 -5.40
C ILE A 178 0.63 22.13 -5.24
N GLY A 179 1.51 22.15 -4.24
CA GLY A 179 2.46 23.22 -4.00
C GLY A 179 3.38 23.48 -5.20
N VAL A 180 3.88 22.42 -5.83
CA VAL A 180 4.71 22.53 -7.05
C VAL A 180 3.89 23.12 -8.20
N LEU A 181 2.65 22.64 -8.44
CA LEU A 181 1.79 23.18 -9.49
C LEU A 181 1.45 24.66 -9.29
N LEU A 182 1.18 25.07 -8.05
CA LEU A 182 0.93 26.47 -7.71
C LEU A 182 2.18 27.33 -7.90
N ALA A 183 3.34 26.85 -7.46
CA ALA A 183 4.62 27.54 -7.64
C ALA A 183 4.96 27.71 -9.13
N ASP A 184 4.78 26.68 -9.96
CA ASP A 184 4.96 26.76 -11.40
C ASP A 184 4.02 27.80 -12.04
N SER A 185 2.76 27.83 -11.63
CA SER A 185 1.77 28.80 -12.10
C SER A 185 2.12 30.24 -11.71
N LEU A 186 2.58 30.46 -10.47
CA LEU A 186 2.96 31.78 -9.98
C LEU A 186 4.26 32.30 -10.62
N LEU A 187 5.28 31.43 -10.74
CA LEU A 187 6.53 31.80 -11.40
C LEU A 187 6.33 32.13 -12.88
N SER A 188 5.56 31.35 -13.58
CA SER A 188 5.27 31.61 -15.00
C SER A 188 4.58 32.96 -15.19
N LYS A 189 3.59 33.31 -14.35
CA LYS A 189 2.94 34.62 -14.37
C LYS A 189 3.89 35.78 -14.04
N GLN A 190 4.78 35.60 -13.05
CA GLN A 190 5.77 36.62 -12.71
C GLN A 190 6.78 36.85 -13.84
N LEU A 191 7.23 35.80 -14.50
CA LEU A 191 8.13 35.92 -15.65
C LEU A 191 7.45 36.62 -16.83
N GLU A 192 6.16 36.35 -17.07
CA GLU A 192 5.38 37.00 -18.11
C GLU A 192 5.23 38.51 -17.81
N LYS A 193 4.86 38.88 -16.58
CA LYS A 193 4.74 40.28 -16.15
C LYS A 193 6.07 41.07 -16.29
N ARG A 194 7.18 40.47 -15.86
CA ARG A 194 8.53 41.09 -16.02
C ARG A 194 8.92 41.25 -17.49
N ALA A 195 8.49 40.33 -18.35
CA ALA A 195 8.75 40.44 -19.77
C ALA A 195 7.95 41.59 -20.44
N GLU A 196 6.72 41.85 -19.95
CA GLU A 196 5.88 42.97 -20.41
C GLU A 196 6.43 44.34 -19.94
N GLU A 197 6.78 44.45 -18.64
CA GLU A 197 7.39 45.66 -18.05
C GLU A 197 8.72 46.03 -18.74
N GLY A 198 9.57 45.05 -19.06
CA GLY A 198 10.83 45.27 -19.75
C GLY A 198 10.69 45.67 -21.22
N ASN A 199 9.50 45.47 -21.82
CA ASN A 199 9.23 45.89 -23.22
C ASN A 199 8.62 47.31 -23.29
N GLY A 200 7.94 47.74 -22.20
CA GLY A 200 7.29 49.08 -22.15
C GLY A 200 8.24 50.28 -21.99
N THR A 201 9.46 50.06 -21.45
CA THR A 201 10.42 51.12 -21.18
C THR A 201 11.30 51.50 -22.36
N HIS A 202 11.10 50.95 -23.56
CA HIS A 202 11.93 51.23 -24.74
C HIS A 202 11.16 51.97 -25.87
N GLY A 203 9.97 52.53 -25.57
CA GLY A 203 9.09 53.17 -26.56
C GLY A 203 9.19 54.68 -26.68
N ASP A 204 9.79 55.39 -25.74
CA ASP A 204 9.89 56.86 -25.74
C ASP A 204 11.34 57.33 -25.90
N GLY A 205 11.85 57.19 -27.12
CA GLY A 205 13.00 58.01 -27.56
C GLY A 205 12.49 59.28 -28.19
N PRO A 206 13.05 60.47 -27.87
CA PRO A 206 12.56 61.73 -28.40
C PRO A 206 12.74 61.77 -29.91
N ALA A 207 11.65 62.11 -30.63
CA ALA A 207 11.71 62.53 -32.01
C ALA A 207 12.53 63.84 -32.04
N ASN A 208 13.73 63.79 -32.62
CA ASN A 208 14.50 64.97 -32.93
C ASN A 208 13.95 65.52 -34.28
N ASP A 209 13.47 66.74 -34.17
CA ASP A 209 13.26 67.65 -35.31
C ASP A 209 14.59 68.02 -36.01
#